data_bee0874dea15bdd69fe703843446f6dc
#
_entry.id   bee0874dea15bdd69fe703843446f6dc
#
_cell.length_a   1.000
_cell.length_b   1.000
_cell.length_c   1.000
_cell.angle_alpha   90.00
_cell.angle_beta   90.00
_cell.angle_gamma   90.00
#
_symmetry.space_group_name_H-M   'P 1'
#
loop_
_entity.id
_entity.type
_entity.pdbx_description
1 polymer ?
#
loop_
_entity_poly.entity_id
_entity_poly.type
_entity_poly.pdbx_seq_one_letter_code
_entity_poly.pdbx_strand_id
1 'polypeptide(L)'
;KNIYYGDKVLNEADPKSFKSLSKISSGLGKDKNNLYFYEDKVNNIDIKTLEIMADEFLIYLKDKNGVYILLPTGGGFPDDLDNRIISPKILKNVDKQTFQLIGGRYSKDKNSVYYIGKKIAEVNPKNFKVLKDYIFTDGKNVYLYGEKKEDIDLQTLKFFDDDSSYFFDKNNIYFQGDKLENADFKSFKI
;
A
#
# COMPACT_ATOMS: atom_id res chain seq x y z
N LYS A 1 5.53 -9.09 34.87
CA LYS A 1 4.29 -8.80 34.15
C LYS A 1 4.49 -9.24 32.70
N ASN A 2 3.48 -9.87 32.10
CA ASN A 2 3.51 -10.23 30.67
C ASN A 2 2.80 -9.15 29.87
N ILE A 3 3.12 -9.06 28.59
CA ILE A 3 2.38 -8.28 27.58
C ILE A 3 1.42 -9.21 26.86
N TYR A 4 0.22 -8.75 26.60
CA TYR A 4 -0.84 -9.52 25.96
C TYR A 4 -1.34 -8.80 24.72
N TYR A 5 -1.73 -9.58 23.72
CA TYR A 5 -2.61 -9.18 22.64
C TYR A 5 -3.87 -10.05 22.68
N GLY A 6 -5.01 -9.45 23.04
CA GLY A 6 -6.20 -10.21 23.39
C GLY A 6 -5.94 -11.09 24.61
N ASP A 7 -6.19 -12.38 24.47
CA ASP A 7 -5.95 -13.42 25.49
C ASP A 7 -4.56 -14.10 25.37
N LYS A 8 -3.78 -13.75 24.34
CA LYS A 8 -2.48 -14.37 24.07
C LYS A 8 -1.31 -13.58 24.63
N VAL A 9 -0.36 -14.28 25.23
CA VAL A 9 0.90 -13.70 25.72
C VAL A 9 1.82 -13.43 24.54
N LEU A 10 2.34 -12.19 24.45
CA LEU A 10 3.44 -11.89 23.53
C LEU A 10 4.73 -12.46 24.12
N ASN A 11 5.10 -13.65 23.64
CA ASN A 11 6.32 -14.30 24.07
C ASN A 11 7.55 -13.44 23.77
N GLU A 12 8.52 -13.42 24.69
CA GLU A 12 9.77 -12.65 24.61
C GLU A 12 9.58 -11.12 24.68
N ALA A 13 8.37 -10.58 24.82
CA ALA A 13 8.17 -9.14 24.98
C ALA A 13 8.72 -8.63 26.31
N ASP A 14 9.53 -7.56 26.25
CA ASP A 14 10.01 -6.89 27.46
C ASP A 14 8.99 -5.87 27.96
N PRO A 15 8.28 -6.15 29.08
CA PRO A 15 7.23 -5.26 29.56
C PRO A 15 7.72 -3.86 29.99
N LYS A 16 9.02 -3.73 30.28
CA LYS A 16 9.59 -2.43 30.71
C LYS A 16 9.78 -1.47 29.54
N SER A 17 10.00 -1.99 28.34
CA SER A 17 10.25 -1.19 27.14
C SER A 17 9.16 -1.28 26.08
N PHE A 18 8.16 -2.13 26.29
CA PHE A 18 7.08 -2.32 25.31
C PHE A 18 6.27 -1.05 25.08
N LYS A 19 6.01 -0.77 23.80
CA LYS A 19 5.18 0.35 23.34
C LYS A 19 4.19 -0.16 22.28
N SER A 20 2.91 0.09 22.49
CA SER A 20 1.92 -0.08 21.44
C SER A 20 2.12 0.98 20.36
N LEU A 21 2.02 0.57 19.12
CA LEU A 21 2.07 1.40 17.92
C LEU A 21 0.70 1.48 17.21
N SER A 22 -0.38 1.30 17.96
CA SER A 22 -1.76 1.24 17.45
C SER A 22 -2.19 2.50 16.68
N LYS A 23 -1.53 3.64 16.90
CA LYS A 23 -1.73 4.85 16.10
C LYS A 23 -1.21 4.72 14.66
N ILE A 24 -0.25 3.82 14.41
CA ILE A 24 0.28 3.54 13.09
C ILE A 24 -0.55 2.42 12.45
N SER A 25 -0.74 1.32 13.17
CA SER A 25 -1.59 0.22 12.74
C SER A 25 -2.08 -0.59 13.94
N SER A 26 -3.31 -1.04 13.89
CA SER A 26 -3.88 -1.94 14.89
C SER A 26 -3.04 -3.22 14.99
N GLY A 27 -2.80 -3.68 16.21
CA GLY A 27 -2.02 -4.88 16.46
C GLY A 27 -0.49 -4.71 16.40
N LEU A 28 0.02 -3.53 16.03
CA LEU A 28 1.44 -3.29 15.98
C LEU A 28 1.99 -2.83 17.34
N GLY A 29 3.10 -3.43 17.76
CA GLY A 29 3.81 -3.08 18.99
C GLY A 29 5.29 -3.38 18.89
N LYS A 30 6.11 -2.72 19.72
CA LYS A 30 7.54 -3.01 19.80
C LYS A 30 8.08 -2.85 21.21
N ASP A 31 9.15 -3.55 21.48
CA ASP A 31 10.03 -3.29 22.63
C ASP A 31 11.43 -2.87 22.15
N LYS A 32 12.40 -2.86 23.03
CA LYS A 32 13.79 -2.51 22.71
C LYS A 32 14.48 -3.50 21.78
N ASN A 33 13.98 -4.73 21.68
CA ASN A 33 14.62 -5.83 20.95
C ASN A 33 13.82 -6.34 19.77
N ASN A 34 12.47 -6.24 19.84
CA ASN A 34 11.58 -6.93 18.92
C ASN A 34 10.45 -6.02 18.42
N LEU A 35 9.94 -6.32 17.23
CA LEU A 35 8.68 -5.86 16.68
C LEU A 35 7.66 -6.96 16.78
N TYR A 36 6.41 -6.61 17.07
CA TYR A 36 5.27 -7.53 17.18
C TYR A 36 4.14 -7.04 16.30
N PHE A 37 3.47 -7.97 15.64
CA PHE A 37 2.26 -7.71 14.89
C PHE A 37 1.21 -8.74 15.27
N TYR A 38 0.10 -8.27 15.85
CA TYR A 38 -0.84 -9.10 16.59
C TYR A 38 -0.13 -9.89 17.70
N GLU A 39 -0.32 -11.21 17.75
CA GLU A 39 0.34 -12.11 18.72
C GLU A 39 1.74 -12.56 18.33
N ASP A 40 2.20 -12.23 17.11
CA ASP A 40 3.43 -12.77 16.56
C ASP A 40 4.60 -11.79 16.59
N LYS A 41 5.77 -12.35 16.85
CA LYS A 41 7.03 -11.63 16.69
C LYS A 41 7.41 -11.53 15.21
N VAL A 42 7.69 -10.32 14.76
CA VAL A 42 8.17 -10.04 13.41
C VAL A 42 9.67 -10.32 13.34
N ASN A 43 10.04 -11.37 12.61
CA ASN A 43 11.43 -11.81 12.51
C ASN A 43 12.21 -11.05 11.43
N ASN A 44 13.55 -11.16 11.48
CA ASN A 44 14.49 -10.63 10.48
C ASN A 44 14.47 -9.11 10.27
N ILE A 45 14.07 -8.34 11.29
CA ILE A 45 14.08 -6.87 11.30
C ILE A 45 15.14 -6.38 12.29
N ASP A 46 15.96 -5.43 11.85
CA ASP A 46 16.87 -4.71 12.74
C ASP A 46 16.11 -3.60 13.48
N ILE A 47 15.75 -3.86 14.72
CA ILE A 47 14.91 -2.97 15.52
C ILE A 47 15.58 -1.62 15.80
N LYS A 48 16.92 -1.56 15.77
CA LYS A 48 17.68 -0.34 16.09
C LYS A 48 17.62 0.70 14.97
N THR A 49 17.47 0.23 13.73
CA THR A 49 17.40 1.09 12.54
C THR A 49 16.02 1.10 11.89
N LEU A 50 15.03 0.50 12.58
CA LEU A 50 13.68 0.34 12.05
C LEU A 50 12.96 1.68 11.91
N GLU A 51 12.54 1.96 10.69
CA GLU A 51 11.53 2.95 10.32
C GLU A 51 10.24 2.22 9.90
N ILE A 52 9.09 2.70 10.37
CA ILE A 52 7.78 2.13 10.05
C ILE A 52 7.01 3.16 9.24
N MET A 53 6.56 2.76 8.07
CA MET A 53 5.72 3.57 7.20
C MET A 53 4.41 2.81 6.98
N ALA A 54 3.27 3.47 7.11
CA ALA A 54 1.97 2.85 6.88
C ALA A 54 1.05 3.80 6.15
N ASP A 55 0.20 3.25 5.30
CA ASP A 55 -1.02 3.87 4.82
C ASP A 55 -2.23 3.12 5.39
N GLU A 56 -3.42 3.42 4.91
CA GLU A 56 -4.67 2.79 5.38
C GLU A 56 -4.71 1.27 5.18
N PHE A 57 -3.88 0.74 4.28
CA PHE A 57 -3.95 -0.64 3.81
C PHE A 57 -2.69 -1.47 4.08
N LEU A 58 -1.53 -0.82 4.10
CA LEU A 58 -0.24 -1.51 4.07
C LEU A 58 0.72 -0.95 5.11
N ILE A 59 1.52 -1.85 5.67
CA ILE A 59 2.64 -1.50 6.52
C ILE A 59 3.94 -1.84 5.79
N TYR A 60 4.82 -0.86 5.67
CA TYR A 60 6.18 -1.05 5.22
C TYR A 60 7.15 -0.85 6.36
N LEU A 61 8.13 -1.72 6.44
CA LEU A 61 9.22 -1.67 7.38
C LEU A 61 10.49 -1.38 6.61
N LYS A 62 11.30 -0.47 7.11
CA LYS A 62 12.60 -0.15 6.52
C LYS A 62 13.65 -0.20 7.62
N ASP A 63 14.74 -0.91 7.36
CA ASP A 63 15.89 -0.98 8.26
C ASP A 63 17.22 -0.87 7.47
N LYS A 64 18.36 -1.09 8.16
CA LYS A 64 19.66 -1.09 7.50
C LYS A 64 19.81 -2.11 6.38
N ASN A 65 19.03 -3.22 6.44
CA ASN A 65 19.16 -4.34 5.50
C ASN A 65 18.27 -4.16 4.28
N GLY A 66 17.10 -3.47 4.39
CA GLY A 66 16.19 -3.33 3.26
C GLY A 66 14.88 -2.63 3.56
N VAL A 67 13.96 -2.74 2.61
CA VAL A 67 12.55 -2.38 2.73
C VAL A 67 11.73 -3.64 2.65
N TYR A 68 10.76 -3.76 3.53
CA TYR A 68 9.89 -4.93 3.64
C TYR A 68 8.43 -4.48 3.63
N ILE A 69 7.56 -5.31 3.11
CA ILE A 69 6.11 -5.17 3.24
C ILE A 69 5.61 -6.15 4.30
N LEU A 70 4.81 -5.66 5.22
CA LEU A 70 4.10 -6.44 6.20
C LEU A 70 2.62 -6.45 5.81
N LEU A 71 2.13 -7.59 5.37
CA LEU A 71 0.75 -7.74 4.93
C LEU A 71 -0.10 -8.25 6.08
N PRO A 72 -1.20 -7.57 6.42
CA PRO A 72 -2.15 -8.10 7.39
C PRO A 72 -2.80 -9.38 6.84
N THR A 73 -2.95 -10.38 7.71
CA THR A 73 -3.65 -11.62 7.36
C THR A 73 -5.14 -11.32 7.11
N GLY A 74 -5.69 -11.80 6.00
CA GLY A 74 -7.15 -11.84 5.77
C GLY A 74 -7.77 -10.79 4.86
N GLY A 75 -7.00 -10.00 4.12
CA GLY A 75 -7.57 -8.94 3.29
C GLY A 75 -7.26 -9.04 1.81
N GLY A 76 -8.01 -9.83 1.02
CA GLY A 76 -8.16 -9.66 -0.43
C GLY A 76 -6.89 -9.44 -1.30
N PHE A 77 -5.74 -9.96 -0.86
CA PHE A 77 -4.49 -9.87 -1.61
C PHE A 77 -4.38 -11.02 -2.60
N PRO A 78 -3.60 -10.86 -3.70
CA PRO A 78 -3.40 -11.91 -4.69
C PRO A 78 -2.97 -13.25 -4.06
N ASP A 79 -3.48 -14.36 -4.60
CA ASP A 79 -3.38 -15.74 -4.08
C ASP A 79 -1.95 -16.28 -3.86
N ASP A 80 -0.93 -15.59 -4.33
CA ASP A 80 0.48 -15.96 -4.15
C ASP A 80 1.10 -15.48 -2.82
N LEU A 81 0.30 -14.83 -1.97
CA LEU A 81 0.71 -14.41 -0.64
C LEU A 81 0.17 -15.43 0.37
N ASP A 82 1.04 -16.31 0.84
CA ASP A 82 0.73 -17.34 1.85
C ASP A 82 0.09 -16.69 3.09
N ASN A 83 -1.20 -16.98 3.29
CA ASN A 83 -2.12 -16.34 4.25
C ASN A 83 -1.78 -16.57 5.73
N ARG A 84 -0.66 -17.18 6.08
CA ARG A 84 -0.37 -17.61 7.46
C ARG A 84 0.94 -17.11 8.06
N ILE A 85 1.76 -16.37 7.31
CA ILE A 85 3.07 -16.01 7.85
C ILE A 85 3.16 -14.48 7.94
N ILE A 86 3.13 -13.96 9.15
CA ILE A 86 3.49 -12.58 9.49
C ILE A 86 5.03 -12.46 9.38
N SER A 87 5.55 -12.83 8.24
CA SER A 87 6.94 -12.60 7.90
C SER A 87 7.03 -11.44 6.93
N PRO A 88 7.76 -10.38 7.28
CA PRO A 88 7.95 -9.26 6.38
C PRO A 88 8.64 -9.74 5.11
N LYS A 89 8.01 -9.49 3.97
CA LYS A 89 8.58 -9.83 2.67
C LYS A 89 9.50 -8.72 2.20
N ILE A 90 10.78 -9.05 2.02
CA ILE A 90 11.75 -8.08 1.50
C ILE A 90 11.43 -7.69 0.06
N LEU A 91 11.43 -6.40 -0.21
CA LEU A 91 11.28 -5.86 -1.56
C LEU A 91 12.64 -5.89 -2.27
N LYS A 92 12.72 -6.62 -3.38
CA LYS A 92 13.94 -6.74 -4.18
C LYS A 92 14.17 -5.50 -5.03
N ASN A 93 15.44 -5.09 -5.18
CA ASN A 93 15.87 -4.01 -6.06
C ASN A 93 15.26 -2.63 -5.75
N VAL A 94 14.92 -2.39 -4.49
CA VAL A 94 14.41 -1.10 -4.01
C VAL A 94 15.55 -0.21 -3.56
N ASP A 95 15.54 1.05 -3.99
CA ASP A 95 16.42 2.06 -3.41
C ASP A 95 15.83 2.54 -2.09
N LYS A 96 16.31 1.97 -0.98
CA LYS A 96 15.77 2.25 0.34
C LYS A 96 15.94 3.71 0.79
N GLN A 97 16.89 4.45 0.24
CA GLN A 97 17.14 5.85 0.63
C GLN A 97 16.05 6.77 0.10
N THR A 98 15.51 6.46 -1.08
CA THR A 98 14.48 7.26 -1.73
C THR A 98 13.10 6.63 -1.69
N PHE A 99 12.95 5.48 -1.04
CA PHE A 99 11.67 4.79 -0.91
C PHE A 99 10.68 5.61 -0.10
N GLN A 100 9.47 5.77 -0.63
CA GLN A 100 8.38 6.50 0.00
C GLN A 100 7.02 5.91 -0.36
N LEU A 101 6.05 6.04 0.55
CA LEU A 101 4.65 5.77 0.26
C LEU A 101 4.06 6.94 -0.53
N ILE A 102 3.09 6.61 -1.41
CA ILE A 102 2.34 7.61 -2.18
C ILE A 102 0.87 7.60 -1.74
N GLY A 103 0.41 6.50 -1.16
CA GLY A 103 -0.98 6.21 -0.81
C GLY A 103 -1.65 5.27 -1.80
N GLY A 104 -2.88 4.84 -1.48
CA GLY A 104 -3.65 3.94 -2.35
C GLY A 104 -2.94 2.63 -2.69
N ARG A 105 -2.14 2.08 -1.77
CA ARG A 105 -1.30 0.89 -1.94
C ARG A 105 -0.10 1.07 -2.88
N TYR A 106 0.19 2.30 -3.31
CA TYR A 106 1.36 2.60 -4.13
C TYR A 106 2.54 3.11 -3.30
N SER A 107 3.71 2.73 -3.72
CA SER A 107 4.98 3.24 -3.21
C SER A 107 5.95 3.45 -4.37
N LYS A 108 6.98 4.26 -4.16
CA LYS A 108 8.02 4.49 -5.17
C LYS A 108 9.38 4.70 -4.53
N ASP A 109 10.40 4.52 -5.34
CA ASP A 109 11.73 5.04 -5.12
C ASP A 109 12.17 5.88 -6.34
N LYS A 110 13.43 6.31 -6.39
CA LYS A 110 13.95 7.09 -7.53
C LYS A 110 13.92 6.35 -8.87
N ASN A 111 13.86 5.01 -8.85
CA ASN A 111 14.02 4.16 -10.03
C ASN A 111 12.70 3.50 -10.48
N SER A 112 11.74 3.35 -9.58
CA SER A 112 10.60 2.47 -9.83
C SER A 112 9.36 2.88 -9.03
N VAL A 113 8.20 2.49 -9.52
CA VAL A 113 6.91 2.54 -8.82
C VAL A 113 6.46 1.12 -8.50
N TYR A 114 5.82 0.94 -7.37
CA TYR A 114 5.35 -0.34 -6.86
C TYR A 114 3.87 -0.26 -6.47
N TYR A 115 3.13 -1.32 -6.74
CA TYR A 115 1.79 -1.55 -6.22
C TYR A 115 1.80 -2.81 -5.33
N ILE A 116 1.42 -2.67 -4.07
CA ILE A 116 1.50 -3.75 -3.06
C ILE A 116 2.90 -4.43 -3.08
N GLY A 117 3.96 -3.62 -3.16
CA GLY A 117 5.34 -4.09 -3.20
C GLY A 117 5.78 -4.78 -4.51
N LYS A 118 4.89 -4.95 -5.50
CA LYS A 118 5.24 -5.44 -6.84
C LYS A 118 5.62 -4.25 -7.74
N LYS A 119 6.76 -4.32 -8.42
CA LYS A 119 7.19 -3.28 -9.36
C LYS A 119 6.24 -3.22 -10.55
N ILE A 120 5.79 -2.00 -10.89
CA ILE A 120 5.05 -1.72 -12.12
C ILE A 120 6.08 -1.46 -13.23
N ALA A 121 5.92 -2.14 -14.35
CA ALA A 121 6.79 -1.95 -15.50
C ALA A 121 6.57 -0.59 -16.19
N GLU A 122 7.62 -0.05 -16.81
CA GLU A 122 7.56 1.11 -17.71
C GLU A 122 6.95 2.40 -17.15
N VAL A 123 6.93 2.56 -15.83
CA VAL A 123 6.43 3.76 -15.15
C VAL A 123 7.58 4.70 -14.80
N ASN A 124 7.43 5.99 -15.10
CA ASN A 124 8.38 7.00 -14.66
C ASN A 124 8.05 7.48 -13.23
N PRO A 125 8.87 7.12 -12.23
CA PRO A 125 8.57 7.47 -10.83
C PRO A 125 8.63 8.99 -10.55
N LYS A 126 9.33 9.78 -11.37
CA LYS A 126 9.43 11.24 -11.19
C LYS A 126 8.08 11.94 -11.39
N ASN A 127 7.31 11.45 -12.35
CA ASN A 127 6.02 12.04 -12.72
C ASN A 127 4.83 11.32 -12.08
N PHE A 128 5.09 10.21 -11.38
CA PHE A 128 4.02 9.40 -10.79
C PHE A 128 3.40 10.09 -9.58
N LYS A 129 2.11 10.37 -9.67
CA LYS A 129 1.34 11.09 -8.65
C LYS A 129 -0.12 10.66 -8.63
N VAL A 130 -0.77 10.93 -7.51
CA VAL A 130 -2.23 10.80 -7.36
C VAL A 130 -2.92 11.83 -8.26
N LEU A 131 -3.98 11.40 -8.95
CA LEU A 131 -4.96 12.27 -9.61
C LEU A 131 -6.16 12.49 -8.69
N LYS A 132 -6.77 11.41 -8.24
CA LYS A 132 -7.86 11.40 -7.25
C LYS A 132 -7.92 10.01 -6.61
N ASP A 133 -7.99 9.93 -5.30
CA ASP A 133 -8.11 8.69 -4.50
C ASP A 133 -7.16 7.56 -4.96
N TYR A 134 -7.69 6.52 -5.60
CA TYR A 134 -6.95 5.35 -6.10
C TYR A 134 -6.51 5.46 -7.58
N ILE A 135 -6.75 6.62 -8.21
CA ILE A 135 -6.40 6.88 -9.60
C ILE A 135 -5.10 7.67 -9.68
N PHE A 136 -4.14 7.15 -10.39
CA PHE A 136 -2.77 7.66 -10.48
C PHE A 136 -2.36 7.91 -11.93
N THR A 137 -1.33 8.74 -12.11
CA THR A 137 -0.73 9.00 -13.43
C THR A 137 0.78 9.11 -13.33
N ASP A 138 1.47 8.79 -14.43
CA ASP A 138 2.88 9.10 -14.66
C ASP A 138 3.07 10.35 -15.56
N GLY A 139 1.98 11.08 -15.80
CA GLY A 139 1.93 12.23 -16.71
C GLY A 139 1.61 11.86 -18.16
N LYS A 140 1.57 10.58 -18.50
CA LYS A 140 1.23 10.07 -19.83
C LYS A 140 0.08 9.07 -19.79
N ASN A 141 0.09 8.20 -18.80
CA ASN A 141 -0.87 7.10 -18.65
C ASN A 141 -1.64 7.24 -17.35
N VAL A 142 -2.79 6.55 -17.26
CA VAL A 142 -3.59 6.38 -16.05
C VAL A 142 -3.37 4.99 -15.49
N TYR A 143 -3.29 4.88 -14.17
CA TYR A 143 -3.08 3.63 -13.44
C TYR A 143 -4.12 3.47 -12.35
N LEU A 144 -4.72 2.28 -12.29
CA LEU A 144 -5.61 1.83 -11.21
C LEU A 144 -5.17 0.43 -10.77
N TYR A 145 -5.16 0.20 -9.45
CA TYR A 145 -4.86 -1.12 -8.87
C TYR A 145 -3.55 -1.76 -9.37
N GLY A 146 -2.55 -0.93 -9.69
CA GLY A 146 -1.26 -1.39 -10.21
C GLY A 146 -1.23 -1.66 -11.72
N GLU A 147 -2.34 -1.48 -12.41
CA GLU A 147 -2.47 -1.71 -13.84
C GLU A 147 -2.54 -0.39 -14.61
N LYS A 148 -1.92 -0.37 -15.77
CA LYS A 148 -2.09 0.70 -16.75
C LYS A 148 -3.44 0.53 -17.44
N LYS A 149 -4.21 1.60 -17.52
CA LYS A 149 -5.47 1.66 -18.25
C LYS A 149 -5.24 2.29 -19.62
N GLU A 150 -5.28 1.46 -20.66
CA GLU A 150 -4.96 1.88 -22.05
C GLU A 150 -6.09 2.67 -22.69
N ASP A 151 -7.32 2.47 -22.23
CA ASP A 151 -8.55 3.02 -22.78
C ASP A 151 -8.96 4.37 -22.17
N ILE A 152 -8.25 4.85 -21.15
CA ILE A 152 -8.55 6.12 -20.49
C ILE A 152 -7.69 7.25 -21.08
N ASP A 153 -8.35 8.25 -21.67
CA ASP A 153 -7.68 9.45 -22.16
C ASP A 153 -7.40 10.44 -21.01
N LEU A 154 -6.16 10.44 -20.55
CA LEU A 154 -5.70 11.30 -19.44
C LEU A 154 -5.98 12.80 -19.72
N GLN A 155 -5.91 13.25 -20.98
CA GLN A 155 -6.03 14.68 -21.30
C GLN A 155 -7.47 15.21 -21.13
N THR A 156 -8.43 14.33 -21.27
CA THR A 156 -9.86 14.67 -21.15
C THR A 156 -10.52 14.06 -19.93
N LEU A 157 -9.74 13.33 -19.10
CA LEU A 157 -10.21 12.71 -17.87
C LEU A 157 -10.81 13.74 -16.91
N LYS A 158 -12.03 13.48 -16.47
CA LYS A 158 -12.76 14.26 -15.47
C LYS A 158 -13.41 13.35 -14.45
N PHE A 159 -13.57 13.90 -13.26
CA PHE A 159 -14.22 13.21 -12.15
C PHE A 159 -15.60 13.81 -11.90
N PHE A 160 -16.56 13.00 -11.49
CA PHE A 160 -17.79 13.50 -10.90
C PHE A 160 -17.47 14.04 -9.50
N ASP A 161 -18.17 15.08 -9.05
CA ASP A 161 -17.75 15.88 -7.90
C ASP A 161 -17.75 15.07 -6.59
N ASP A 162 -18.76 14.23 -6.38
CA ASP A 162 -19.00 13.60 -5.08
C ASP A 162 -18.60 12.11 -4.98
N ASP A 163 -18.27 11.46 -6.11
CA ASP A 163 -17.93 10.04 -6.12
C ASP A 163 -16.75 9.74 -7.05
N SER A 164 -15.62 9.38 -6.45
CA SER A 164 -14.42 8.98 -7.20
C SER A 164 -14.55 7.64 -7.90
N SER A 165 -15.57 6.84 -7.57
CA SER A 165 -15.83 5.57 -8.24
C SER A 165 -16.23 5.77 -9.68
N TYR A 166 -16.86 6.91 -9.98
CA TYR A 166 -17.26 7.27 -11.33
C TYR A 166 -16.39 8.39 -11.90
N PHE A 167 -15.94 8.21 -13.11
CA PHE A 167 -15.22 9.22 -13.87
C PHE A 167 -15.41 9.02 -15.37
N PHE A 168 -15.00 9.99 -16.16
CA PHE A 168 -15.18 9.94 -17.60
C PHE A 168 -14.06 10.66 -18.35
N ASP A 169 -13.89 10.31 -19.60
CA ASP A 169 -13.11 11.05 -20.58
C ASP A 169 -14.02 11.44 -21.76
N LYS A 170 -13.45 11.95 -22.82
CA LYS A 170 -14.21 12.37 -24.02
C LYS A 170 -14.98 11.22 -24.70
N ASN A 171 -14.59 9.95 -24.46
CA ASN A 171 -15.11 8.80 -25.18
C ASN A 171 -16.03 7.93 -24.32
N ASN A 172 -15.74 7.80 -23.02
CA ASN A 172 -16.36 6.78 -22.18
C ASN A 172 -16.63 7.29 -20.76
N ILE A 173 -17.59 6.64 -20.08
CA ILE A 173 -17.82 6.73 -18.65
C ILE A 173 -17.31 5.43 -18.01
N TYR A 174 -16.67 5.53 -16.85
CA TYR A 174 -16.05 4.43 -16.13
C TYR A 174 -16.60 4.32 -14.71
N PHE A 175 -16.71 3.10 -14.24
CA PHE A 175 -16.97 2.76 -12.85
C PHE A 175 -15.82 1.92 -12.31
N GLN A 176 -15.11 2.43 -11.30
CA GLN A 176 -13.95 1.79 -10.69
C GLN A 176 -12.84 1.38 -11.70
N GLY A 177 -12.78 2.07 -12.82
CA GLY A 177 -11.79 1.81 -13.89
C GLY A 177 -12.28 0.92 -15.02
N ASP A 178 -13.48 0.36 -14.90
CA ASP A 178 -14.08 -0.42 -15.97
C ASP A 178 -15.05 0.46 -16.78
N LYS A 179 -14.96 0.35 -18.09
CA LYS A 179 -15.83 1.08 -19.01
C LYS A 179 -17.29 0.63 -18.84
N LEU A 180 -18.17 1.60 -18.69
CA LEU A 180 -19.60 1.36 -18.72
C LEU A 180 -20.09 1.28 -20.17
N GLU A 181 -20.41 0.07 -20.60
CA GLU A 181 -20.92 -0.14 -21.95
C GLU A 181 -22.31 0.51 -22.12
N ASN A 182 -22.52 1.18 -23.25
CA ASN A 182 -23.77 1.87 -23.60
C ASN A 182 -24.19 3.01 -22.63
N ALA A 183 -23.29 3.53 -21.79
CA ALA A 183 -23.59 4.69 -20.96
C ALA A 183 -23.70 5.96 -21.83
N ASP A 184 -24.78 6.72 -21.65
CA ASP A 184 -24.99 7.97 -22.38
C ASP A 184 -24.67 9.17 -21.48
N PHE A 185 -23.73 9.99 -21.90
CA PHE A 185 -23.28 11.20 -21.18
C PHE A 185 -24.40 12.19 -20.85
N LYS A 186 -25.45 12.28 -21.67
CA LYS A 186 -26.50 13.26 -21.49
C LYS A 186 -27.51 12.85 -20.40
N SER A 187 -27.67 11.55 -20.25
CA SER A 187 -28.64 11.00 -19.30
C SER A 187 -28.02 10.38 -18.05
N PHE A 188 -26.69 10.21 -18.04
CA PHE A 188 -25.97 9.62 -16.89
C PHE A 188 -26.07 10.53 -15.66
N LYS A 189 -26.53 9.98 -14.56
CA LYS A 189 -26.64 10.64 -13.24
C LYS A 189 -26.06 9.72 -12.19
N ILE A 190 -25.43 10.29 -11.19
CA ILE A 190 -24.97 9.62 -9.97
C ILE A 190 -25.91 10.03 -8.83
#